data_1d100943919c5d149736cde97ed863fb
#
_entry.id   1d100943919c5d149736cde97ed863fb
#
_cell.length_a   1.000
_cell.length_b   1.000
_cell.length_c   1.000
_cell.angle_alpha   90.00
_cell.angle_beta   90.00
_cell.angle_gamma   90.00
#
_symmetry.space_group_name_H-M   'P 1'
#
loop_
_entity.id
_entity.type
_entity.pdbx_description
1 polymer ?
#
loop_
_entity_poly.entity_id
_entity_poly.type
_entity_poly.pdbx_seq_one_letter_code
_entity_poly.pdbx_strand_id
1 'polypeptide(L)'
;MTPSQIATHTLLWMTVTVWVGQSNRTGAQEVHEAFHQHIATLTSIDEATRDEAQNLVMSLAADSRFKSMAIVEGLLVLYPEFSKAMDLVGSETPAQAIPALQALEKQKDPFLASAATFLHGRSLIMDERFEAALPVLDSVLDDFSEYSDQIADTLYFKGMCEAATLKNQEAKRSFTQFLENYPFAPERMRVGAWQKLQQLNALEEGSITDIQQRMDFSRRKLQLEDTGEGTQSQQDKIVALLGDLIKKVEEQESQGSNTNQSSESQSQGEGQQQPSDKPGESQTGGGSKNPNGIAKRSFDNGPASEWSRLRDRSRDPAFSAIKEKYPARYQKLIEQYYKSFQNGDDK
;
A
#
# COMPACT_ATOMS: atom_id res chain seq x y z
N MET A 1 33.89 -56.31 -59.38
CA MET A 1 34.32 -56.61 -58.03
C MET A 1 34.39 -55.27 -57.29
N THR A 2 33.39 -55.00 -56.53
CA THR A 2 33.11 -53.70 -55.89
C THR A 2 33.56 -53.72 -54.42
N PRO A 3 34.16 -52.64 -53.87
CA PRO A 3 34.44 -52.51 -52.47
C PRO A 3 33.23 -51.82 -51.77
N SER A 4 32.96 -52.32 -50.58
CA SER A 4 31.87 -51.97 -49.65
C SER A 4 32.06 -50.55 -49.10
N GLN A 5 30.95 -49.82 -49.01
CA GLN A 5 30.85 -48.54 -48.34
C GLN A 5 30.68 -48.76 -46.82
N ILE A 6 31.57 -48.17 -46.02
CA ILE A 6 31.46 -48.04 -44.57
C ILE A 6 30.75 -46.72 -44.28
N ALA A 7 29.54 -46.85 -43.74
CA ALA A 7 28.74 -45.71 -43.25
C ALA A 7 29.25 -45.32 -41.85
N THR A 8 29.84 -44.15 -41.74
CA THR A 8 30.18 -43.50 -40.45
C THR A 8 29.00 -42.72 -39.94
N HIS A 9 28.35 -43.24 -38.88
CA HIS A 9 27.35 -42.53 -38.08
C HIS A 9 28.07 -41.53 -37.16
N THR A 10 28.02 -40.26 -37.54
CA THR A 10 28.37 -39.17 -36.64
C THR A 10 27.22 -38.93 -35.67
N LEU A 11 27.41 -39.32 -34.39
CA LEU A 11 26.52 -38.96 -33.29
C LEU A 11 26.68 -37.46 -32.99
N LEU A 12 25.62 -36.71 -33.32
CA LEU A 12 25.48 -35.32 -32.95
C LEU A 12 25.06 -35.24 -31.47
N TRP A 13 26.01 -34.93 -30.60
CA TRP A 13 25.72 -34.60 -29.20
C TRP A 13 25.10 -33.20 -29.15
N MET A 14 23.79 -33.11 -29.01
CA MET A 14 23.13 -31.86 -28.58
C MET A 14 23.46 -31.65 -27.11
N THR A 15 24.38 -30.76 -26.84
CA THR A 15 24.54 -30.17 -25.50
C THR A 15 23.38 -29.20 -25.27
N VAL A 16 22.37 -29.66 -24.56
CA VAL A 16 21.37 -28.78 -23.95
C VAL A 16 22.07 -28.04 -22.82
N THR A 17 22.55 -26.84 -23.09
CA THR A 17 22.99 -25.92 -22.07
C THR A 17 21.75 -25.42 -21.33
N VAL A 18 21.52 -26.01 -20.15
CA VAL A 18 20.52 -25.49 -19.20
C VAL A 18 21.03 -24.13 -18.74
N TRP A 19 20.44 -23.09 -19.28
CA TRP A 19 20.62 -21.72 -18.82
C TRP A 19 19.75 -21.54 -17.55
N VAL A 20 20.30 -21.90 -16.38
CA VAL A 20 19.64 -21.70 -15.08
C VAL A 20 20.23 -20.46 -14.42
N GLY A 21 19.44 -19.40 -14.37
CA GLY A 21 19.40 -18.51 -13.21
C GLY A 21 20.62 -17.65 -12.89
N GLN A 22 21.04 -16.76 -13.79
CA GLN A 22 21.97 -15.67 -13.44
C GLN A 22 21.45 -14.25 -13.72
N SER A 23 20.16 -14.08 -13.99
CA SER A 23 19.64 -12.82 -14.55
C SER A 23 19.52 -11.64 -13.59
N ASN A 24 19.61 -11.80 -12.26
CA ASN A 24 19.33 -10.68 -11.34
C ASN A 24 20.55 -10.04 -10.67
N ARG A 25 21.74 -10.60 -10.83
CA ARG A 25 22.97 -9.94 -10.35
C ARG A 25 23.67 -9.12 -11.43
N THR A 26 23.42 -9.43 -12.67
CA THR A 26 24.02 -8.78 -13.84
C THR A 26 23.34 -7.44 -14.16
N GLY A 27 22.02 -7.35 -14.12
CA GLY A 27 21.28 -6.15 -14.54
C GLY A 27 21.69 -4.85 -13.82
N ALA A 28 21.73 -4.85 -12.49
CA ALA A 28 22.11 -3.64 -11.74
C ALA A 28 23.60 -3.27 -11.87
N GLN A 29 24.47 -4.22 -12.17
CA GLN A 29 25.89 -3.94 -12.43
C GLN A 29 26.08 -3.42 -13.86
N GLU A 30 25.31 -3.92 -14.80
CA GLU A 30 25.27 -3.49 -16.19
C GLU A 30 24.76 -2.05 -16.32
N VAL A 31 23.73 -1.65 -15.55
CA VAL A 31 23.19 -0.28 -15.59
C VAL A 31 24.20 0.76 -15.11
N HIS A 32 24.94 0.51 -14.01
CA HIS A 32 25.94 1.46 -13.52
C HIS A 32 27.13 1.58 -14.48
N GLU A 33 27.55 0.47 -15.07
CA GLU A 33 28.61 0.47 -16.09
C GLU A 33 28.15 1.19 -17.37
N ALA A 34 26.90 0.95 -17.80
CA ALA A 34 26.31 1.64 -18.94
C ALA A 34 26.22 3.15 -18.68
N PHE A 35 25.83 3.57 -17.46
CA PHE A 35 25.81 4.99 -17.09
C PHE A 35 27.22 5.60 -17.10
N HIS A 36 28.20 4.92 -16.53
CA HIS A 36 29.59 5.39 -16.56
C HIS A 36 30.09 5.59 -17.98
N GLN A 37 29.81 4.67 -18.91
CA GLN A 37 30.16 4.79 -20.31
C GLN A 37 29.37 5.91 -21.01
N HIS A 38 28.09 6.06 -20.67
CA HIS A 38 27.24 7.13 -21.20
C HIS A 38 27.78 8.52 -20.86
N ILE A 39 28.26 8.75 -19.63
CA ILE A 39 28.87 10.04 -19.23
C ILE A 39 29.97 10.47 -20.20
N ALA A 40 30.81 9.55 -20.65
CA ALA A 40 31.88 9.86 -21.61
C ALA A 40 31.36 10.38 -22.95
N THR A 41 30.11 10.08 -23.31
CA THR A 41 29.49 10.52 -24.58
C THR A 41 28.87 11.92 -24.49
N LEU A 42 28.73 12.50 -23.32
CA LEU A 42 28.04 13.78 -23.06
C LEU A 42 28.93 14.98 -23.44
N THR A 43 29.12 15.18 -24.74
CA THR A 43 30.02 16.25 -25.25
C THR A 43 29.54 17.67 -24.97
N SER A 44 28.29 17.85 -24.57
CA SER A 44 27.72 19.14 -24.17
C SER A 44 28.13 19.58 -22.76
N ILE A 45 28.67 18.67 -21.95
CA ILE A 45 29.13 18.91 -20.58
C ILE A 45 30.66 18.99 -20.61
N ASP A 46 31.24 19.89 -19.84
CA ASP A 46 32.70 20.04 -19.80
C ASP A 46 33.38 18.80 -19.21
N GLU A 47 34.66 18.61 -19.59
CA GLU A 47 35.42 17.42 -19.26
C GLU A 47 35.61 17.24 -17.77
N ALA A 48 35.86 18.33 -17.03
CA ALA A 48 36.09 18.27 -15.58
C ALA A 48 34.83 17.79 -14.82
N THR A 49 33.68 18.28 -15.22
CA THR A 49 32.38 17.85 -14.64
C THR A 49 32.08 16.37 -14.97
N ARG A 50 32.39 15.93 -16.19
CA ARG A 50 32.23 14.52 -16.55
C ARG A 50 33.16 13.60 -15.75
N ASP A 51 34.44 13.99 -15.61
CA ASP A 51 35.42 13.23 -14.83
C ASP A 51 35.02 13.15 -13.36
N GLU A 52 34.52 14.24 -12.78
CA GLU A 52 33.99 14.27 -11.42
C GLU A 52 32.83 13.30 -11.26
N ALA A 53 31.84 13.37 -12.15
CA ALA A 53 30.69 12.48 -12.13
C ALA A 53 31.08 10.99 -12.29
N GLN A 54 31.99 10.66 -13.23
CA GLN A 54 32.47 9.30 -13.42
C GLN A 54 33.18 8.75 -12.19
N ASN A 55 34.07 9.53 -11.58
CA ASN A 55 34.78 9.13 -10.36
C ASN A 55 33.82 8.91 -9.18
N LEU A 56 32.82 9.78 -9.03
CA LEU A 56 31.78 9.65 -8.01
C LEU A 56 30.95 8.36 -8.23
N VAL A 57 30.45 8.15 -9.43
CA VAL A 57 29.65 6.96 -9.80
C VAL A 57 30.44 5.68 -9.53
N MET A 58 31.70 5.60 -9.96
CA MET A 58 32.56 4.43 -9.71
C MET A 58 32.76 4.18 -8.22
N SER A 59 33.03 5.24 -7.45
CA SER A 59 33.23 5.14 -5.99
C SER A 59 31.98 4.63 -5.28
N LEU A 60 30.81 5.16 -5.60
CA LEU A 60 29.55 4.75 -5.00
C LEU A 60 29.11 3.35 -5.45
N ALA A 61 29.27 3.03 -6.73
CA ALA A 61 28.92 1.70 -7.26
C ALA A 61 29.78 0.55 -6.67
N ALA A 62 31.00 0.85 -6.23
CA ALA A 62 31.89 -0.12 -5.58
C ALA A 62 31.44 -0.48 -4.15
N ASP A 63 30.72 0.41 -3.46
CA ASP A 63 30.22 0.16 -2.10
C ASP A 63 28.74 -0.25 -2.15
N SER A 64 28.43 -1.48 -1.73
CA SER A 64 27.08 -2.03 -1.75
C SER A 64 26.04 -1.20 -0.98
N ARG A 65 26.48 -0.37 -0.02
CA ARG A 65 25.61 0.51 0.79
C ARG A 65 25.12 1.72 0.01
N PHE A 66 25.92 2.21 -0.93
CA PHE A 66 25.67 3.44 -1.69
C PHE A 66 25.39 3.19 -3.18
N LYS A 67 25.49 1.94 -3.62
CA LYS A 67 25.35 1.55 -5.02
C LYS A 67 24.04 2.08 -5.65
N SER A 68 22.92 2.00 -4.93
CA SER A 68 21.61 2.47 -5.41
C SER A 68 21.48 4.00 -5.50
N MET A 69 22.48 4.75 -5.05
CA MET A 69 22.54 6.21 -5.17
C MET A 69 23.46 6.67 -6.31
N ALA A 70 24.27 5.77 -6.86
CA ALA A 70 25.37 6.13 -7.76
C ALA A 70 24.90 6.90 -9.00
N ILE A 71 23.81 6.46 -9.64
CA ILE A 71 23.26 7.12 -10.83
C ILE A 71 22.70 8.50 -10.46
N VAL A 72 21.90 8.59 -9.39
CA VAL A 72 21.30 9.85 -8.96
C VAL A 72 22.38 10.87 -8.59
N GLU A 73 23.37 10.47 -7.80
CA GLU A 73 24.48 11.35 -7.41
C GLU A 73 25.32 11.83 -8.63
N GLY A 74 25.57 10.95 -9.59
CA GLY A 74 26.20 11.32 -10.85
C GLY A 74 25.37 12.33 -11.64
N LEU A 75 24.07 12.16 -11.71
CA LEU A 75 23.16 13.10 -12.38
C LEU A 75 23.08 14.45 -11.67
N LEU A 76 23.20 14.50 -10.33
CA LEU A 76 23.26 15.75 -9.57
C LEU A 76 24.49 16.60 -9.93
N VAL A 77 25.63 15.96 -10.22
CA VAL A 77 26.86 16.63 -10.70
C VAL A 77 26.68 17.11 -12.14
N LEU A 78 26.10 16.26 -13.02
CA LEU A 78 26.01 16.55 -14.45
C LEU A 78 24.96 17.62 -14.80
N TYR A 79 23.84 17.68 -14.03
CA TYR A 79 22.67 18.47 -14.38
C TYR A 79 22.22 19.36 -13.20
N PRO A 80 22.62 20.64 -13.16
CA PRO A 80 22.20 21.57 -12.09
C PRO A 80 20.67 21.75 -11.97
N GLU A 81 19.93 21.59 -13.07
CA GLU A 81 18.46 21.61 -13.06
C GLU A 81 17.87 20.38 -12.37
N PHE A 82 18.52 19.22 -12.46
CA PHE A 82 18.13 18.03 -11.72
C PHE A 82 18.40 18.19 -10.24
N SER A 83 19.53 18.80 -9.85
CA SER A 83 19.83 19.13 -8.46
C SER A 83 18.76 20.05 -7.84
N LYS A 84 18.31 21.08 -8.56
CA LYS A 84 17.22 21.95 -8.11
C LYS A 84 15.90 21.22 -7.95
N ALA A 85 15.59 20.29 -8.86
CA ALA A 85 14.39 19.46 -8.73
C ALA A 85 14.47 18.51 -7.53
N MET A 86 15.65 17.95 -7.24
CA MET A 86 15.88 17.12 -6.04
C MET A 86 15.72 17.90 -4.73
N ASP A 87 16.16 19.15 -4.68
CA ASP A 87 15.94 20.02 -3.51
C ASP A 87 14.43 20.19 -3.22
N LEU A 88 13.62 20.31 -4.27
CA LEU A 88 12.16 20.38 -4.13
C LEU A 88 11.55 19.03 -3.70
N VAL A 89 12.05 17.91 -4.21
CA VAL A 89 11.61 16.56 -3.77
C VAL A 89 11.88 16.34 -2.28
N GLY A 90 13.01 16.87 -1.78
CA GLY A 90 13.40 16.80 -0.37
C GLY A 90 12.68 17.81 0.54
N SER A 91 11.87 18.70 -0.01
CA SER A 91 11.15 19.74 0.75
C SER A 91 9.91 19.16 1.47
N GLU A 92 9.25 19.99 2.29
CA GLU A 92 7.98 19.65 2.94
C GLU A 92 6.82 19.46 1.95
N THR A 93 6.94 19.98 0.73
CA THR A 93 5.93 19.91 -0.34
C THR A 93 6.50 19.29 -1.62
N PRO A 94 6.75 17.98 -1.66
CA PRO A 94 7.36 17.29 -2.82
C PRO A 94 6.59 17.47 -4.14
N ALA A 95 5.28 17.72 -4.07
CA ALA A 95 4.46 18.00 -5.25
C ALA A 95 4.94 19.22 -6.05
N GLN A 96 5.64 20.16 -5.42
CA GLN A 96 6.23 21.33 -6.11
C GLN A 96 7.36 20.95 -7.09
N ALA A 97 7.98 19.77 -6.92
CA ALA A 97 8.98 19.26 -7.85
C ALA A 97 8.37 18.76 -9.18
N ILE A 98 7.09 18.40 -9.21
CA ILE A 98 6.44 17.74 -10.35
C ILE A 98 6.65 18.50 -11.68
N PRO A 99 6.42 19.83 -11.78
CA PRO A 99 6.62 20.53 -13.06
C PRO A 99 8.06 20.49 -13.54
N ALA A 100 9.04 20.59 -12.63
CA ALA A 100 10.45 20.53 -12.96
C ALA A 100 10.85 19.12 -13.43
N LEU A 101 10.38 18.09 -12.74
CA LEU A 101 10.62 16.69 -13.11
C LEU A 101 10.01 16.36 -14.48
N GLN A 102 8.78 16.79 -14.75
CA GLN A 102 8.12 16.63 -16.04
C GLN A 102 8.87 17.32 -17.20
N ALA A 103 9.60 18.40 -16.93
CA ALA A 103 10.45 19.03 -17.93
C ALA A 103 11.73 18.21 -18.21
N LEU A 104 12.26 17.57 -17.16
CA LEU A 104 13.44 16.70 -17.25
C LEU A 104 13.15 15.36 -17.93
N GLU A 105 11.96 14.80 -17.77
CA GLU A 105 11.50 13.58 -18.47
C GLU A 105 11.59 13.69 -19.99
N LYS A 106 11.48 14.91 -20.52
CA LYS A 106 11.51 15.19 -21.96
C LYS A 106 12.92 15.41 -22.51
N GLN A 107 13.93 15.33 -21.65
CA GLN A 107 15.32 15.48 -22.08
C GLN A 107 15.79 14.28 -22.89
N LYS A 108 16.81 14.49 -23.71
CA LYS A 108 17.33 13.43 -24.59
C LYS A 108 18.18 12.40 -23.87
N ASP A 109 18.70 12.75 -22.70
CA ASP A 109 19.50 11.83 -21.88
C ASP A 109 18.58 10.80 -21.23
N PRO A 110 18.69 9.50 -21.56
CA PRO A 110 17.78 8.49 -21.07
C PRO A 110 17.95 8.22 -19.56
N PHE A 111 19.15 8.39 -18.99
CA PHE A 111 19.37 8.22 -17.56
C PHE A 111 18.73 9.36 -16.77
N LEU A 112 18.89 10.60 -17.26
CA LEU A 112 18.22 11.75 -16.65
C LEU A 112 16.70 11.63 -16.74
N ALA A 113 16.18 11.28 -17.92
CA ALA A 113 14.74 11.09 -18.11
C ALA A 113 14.19 9.99 -17.21
N SER A 114 14.87 8.85 -17.10
CA SER A 114 14.52 7.73 -16.22
C SER A 114 14.45 8.16 -14.75
N ALA A 115 15.50 8.80 -14.23
CA ALA A 115 15.57 9.27 -12.86
C ALA A 115 14.47 10.31 -12.56
N ALA A 116 14.24 11.25 -13.47
CA ALA A 116 13.19 12.26 -13.36
C ALA A 116 11.80 11.62 -13.33
N THR A 117 11.52 10.63 -14.19
CA THR A 117 10.25 9.90 -14.24
C THR A 117 10.00 9.13 -12.93
N PHE A 118 11.01 8.44 -12.42
CA PHE A 118 10.89 7.75 -11.13
C PHE A 118 10.58 8.73 -9.97
N LEU A 119 11.31 9.86 -9.90
CA LEU A 119 11.10 10.86 -8.87
C LEU A 119 9.74 11.56 -9.00
N HIS A 120 9.25 11.78 -10.23
CA HIS A 120 7.91 12.27 -10.49
C HIS A 120 6.85 11.30 -9.92
N GLY A 121 6.96 10.02 -10.22
CA GLY A 121 6.09 8.98 -9.65
C GLY A 121 6.11 9.00 -8.11
N ARG A 122 7.29 9.10 -7.50
CA ARG A 122 7.43 9.21 -6.04
C ARG A 122 6.80 10.49 -5.48
N SER A 123 6.97 11.62 -6.14
CA SER A 123 6.37 12.89 -5.71
C SER A 123 4.84 12.83 -5.74
N LEU A 124 4.27 12.18 -6.76
CA LEU A 124 2.84 11.92 -6.83
C LEU A 124 2.36 10.99 -5.70
N ILE A 125 3.13 9.98 -5.34
CA ILE A 125 2.82 9.07 -4.23
C ILE A 125 2.83 9.81 -2.89
N MET A 126 3.81 10.69 -2.67
CA MET A 126 3.90 11.49 -1.44
C MET A 126 2.74 12.48 -1.32
N ASP A 127 2.16 12.91 -2.43
CA ASP A 127 0.96 13.74 -2.53
C ASP A 127 -0.34 12.90 -2.58
N GLU A 128 -0.27 11.61 -2.27
CA GLU A 128 -1.38 10.64 -2.31
C GLU A 128 -2.13 10.55 -3.67
N ARG A 129 -1.53 11.04 -4.76
CA ARG A 129 -2.08 11.02 -6.13
C ARG A 129 -1.78 9.71 -6.84
N PHE A 130 -2.16 8.58 -6.23
CA PHE A 130 -1.77 7.23 -6.67
C PHE A 130 -2.25 6.89 -8.09
N GLU A 131 -3.44 7.36 -8.49
CA GLU A 131 -3.97 7.14 -9.83
C GLU A 131 -3.10 7.82 -10.91
N ALA A 132 -2.55 9.00 -10.59
CA ALA A 132 -1.64 9.71 -11.49
C ALA A 132 -0.22 9.11 -11.47
N ALA A 133 0.19 8.52 -10.35
CA ALA A 133 1.50 7.87 -10.22
C ALA A 133 1.61 6.59 -11.05
N LEU A 134 0.53 5.81 -11.18
CA LEU A 134 0.55 4.51 -11.85
C LEU A 134 1.11 4.57 -13.28
N PRO A 135 0.60 5.40 -14.22
CA PRO A 135 1.14 5.46 -15.57
C PRO A 135 2.60 5.96 -15.61
N VAL A 136 3.01 6.80 -14.66
CA VAL A 136 4.39 7.27 -14.55
C VAL A 136 5.32 6.14 -14.12
N LEU A 137 4.91 5.32 -13.14
CA LEU A 137 5.68 4.15 -12.72
C LEU A 137 5.72 3.07 -13.81
N ASP A 138 4.62 2.89 -14.56
CA ASP A 138 4.60 1.98 -15.71
C ASP A 138 5.62 2.41 -16.77
N SER A 139 5.73 3.71 -17.06
CA SER A 139 6.74 4.23 -18.00
C SER A 139 8.19 3.92 -17.55
N VAL A 140 8.49 3.97 -16.22
CA VAL A 140 9.82 3.55 -15.73
C VAL A 140 10.09 2.07 -16.01
N LEU A 141 9.08 1.21 -15.85
CA LEU A 141 9.23 -0.23 -16.06
C LEU A 141 9.31 -0.61 -17.53
N ASP A 142 8.55 0.08 -18.39
CA ASP A 142 8.39 -0.29 -19.80
C ASP A 142 9.41 0.43 -20.71
N ASP A 143 9.65 1.74 -20.49
CA ASP A 143 10.45 2.57 -21.37
C ASP A 143 11.89 2.75 -20.87
N PHE A 144 12.12 2.70 -19.56
CA PHE A 144 13.39 3.04 -18.93
C PHE A 144 14.05 1.89 -18.15
N SER A 145 13.61 0.65 -18.33
CA SER A 145 14.14 -0.50 -17.58
C SER A 145 15.66 -0.70 -17.74
N GLU A 146 16.23 -0.32 -18.89
CA GLU A 146 17.67 -0.43 -19.16
C GLU A 146 18.51 0.74 -18.62
N TYR A 147 17.84 1.83 -18.19
CA TYR A 147 18.47 3.08 -17.72
C TYR A 147 18.24 3.35 -16.24
N SER A 148 17.57 2.45 -15.54
CA SER A 148 17.16 2.64 -14.15
C SER A 148 17.70 1.55 -13.24
N ASP A 149 18.31 1.93 -12.13
CA ASP A 149 18.59 1.04 -11.01
C ASP A 149 17.43 0.98 -9.98
N GLN A 150 16.35 1.73 -10.26
CA GLN A 150 15.17 1.87 -9.38
C GLN A 150 14.00 0.93 -9.75
N ILE A 151 14.24 -0.10 -10.58
CA ILE A 151 13.17 -0.97 -11.08
C ILE A 151 12.50 -1.74 -9.95
N ALA A 152 13.27 -2.23 -8.97
CA ALA A 152 12.71 -2.90 -7.79
C ALA A 152 11.81 -1.95 -6.98
N ASP A 153 12.30 -0.72 -6.73
CA ASP A 153 11.55 0.30 -6.00
C ASP A 153 10.28 0.69 -6.74
N THR A 154 10.38 0.84 -8.07
CA THR A 154 9.25 1.17 -8.94
C THR A 154 8.16 0.12 -8.87
N LEU A 155 8.52 -1.15 -8.95
CA LEU A 155 7.57 -2.27 -8.88
C LEU A 155 6.89 -2.35 -7.50
N TYR A 156 7.65 -2.12 -6.43
CA TYR A 156 7.10 -2.04 -5.09
C TYR A 156 6.10 -0.89 -4.94
N PHE A 157 6.46 0.32 -5.39
CA PHE A 157 5.59 1.49 -5.34
C PHE A 157 4.35 1.34 -6.23
N LYS A 158 4.49 0.70 -7.39
CA LYS A 158 3.35 0.34 -8.24
C LYS A 158 2.35 -0.52 -7.47
N GLY A 159 2.80 -1.60 -6.82
CA GLY A 159 1.95 -2.44 -5.98
C GLY A 159 1.25 -1.66 -4.84
N MET A 160 1.95 -0.71 -4.23
CA MET A 160 1.36 0.17 -3.21
C MET A 160 0.26 1.07 -3.79
N CYS A 161 0.50 1.68 -4.96
CA CYS A 161 -0.49 2.52 -5.65
C CYS A 161 -1.72 1.69 -6.09
N GLU A 162 -1.50 0.49 -6.62
CA GLU A 162 -2.57 -0.42 -7.03
C GLU A 162 -3.45 -0.80 -5.83
N ALA A 163 -2.85 -1.14 -4.68
CA ALA A 163 -3.59 -1.42 -3.45
C ALA A 163 -4.38 -0.20 -2.95
N ALA A 164 -3.76 0.99 -2.97
CA ALA A 164 -4.40 2.23 -2.54
C ALA A 164 -5.54 2.68 -3.47
N THR A 165 -5.54 2.24 -4.73
CA THR A 165 -6.59 2.50 -5.73
C THR A 165 -7.59 1.37 -5.87
N LEU A 166 -7.64 0.44 -4.91
CA LEU A 166 -8.53 -0.74 -4.87
C LEU A 166 -8.32 -1.73 -6.03
N LYS A 167 -7.20 -1.66 -6.73
CA LYS A 167 -6.79 -2.61 -7.77
C LYS A 167 -6.10 -3.82 -7.13
N ASN A 168 -6.83 -4.54 -6.26
CA ASN A 168 -6.26 -5.55 -5.37
C ASN A 168 -5.61 -6.73 -6.11
N GLN A 169 -6.11 -7.12 -7.29
CA GLN A 169 -5.54 -8.23 -8.06
C GLN A 169 -4.23 -7.83 -8.75
N GLU A 170 -4.16 -6.61 -9.26
CA GLU A 170 -2.96 -6.00 -9.80
C GLU A 170 -1.89 -5.90 -8.72
N ALA A 171 -2.24 -5.35 -7.56
CA ALA A 171 -1.34 -5.22 -6.42
C ALA A 171 -0.75 -6.57 -5.97
N LYS A 172 -1.58 -7.63 -5.93
CA LYS A 172 -1.08 -8.99 -5.64
C LYS A 172 -0.02 -9.43 -6.65
N ARG A 173 -0.25 -9.19 -7.94
CA ARG A 173 0.70 -9.54 -9.00
C ARG A 173 2.00 -8.75 -8.86
N SER A 174 1.91 -7.43 -8.66
CA SER A 174 3.08 -6.56 -8.50
C SER A 174 3.92 -6.94 -7.28
N PHE A 175 3.30 -7.20 -6.11
CA PHE A 175 4.04 -7.63 -4.93
C PHE A 175 4.63 -9.03 -5.06
N THR A 176 3.93 -9.96 -5.71
CA THR A 176 4.48 -11.31 -5.98
C THR A 176 5.70 -11.21 -6.88
N GLN A 177 5.58 -10.49 -8.00
CA GLN A 177 6.68 -10.27 -8.94
C GLN A 177 7.87 -9.56 -8.26
N PHE A 178 7.61 -8.56 -7.40
CA PHE A 178 8.66 -7.89 -6.63
C PHE A 178 9.41 -8.89 -5.71
N LEU A 179 8.69 -9.69 -4.94
CA LEU A 179 9.30 -10.63 -4.01
C LEU A 179 10.09 -11.74 -4.70
N GLU A 180 9.62 -12.22 -5.87
CA GLU A 180 10.27 -13.26 -6.65
C GLU A 180 11.51 -12.74 -7.39
N ASN A 181 11.42 -11.56 -8.02
CA ASN A 181 12.48 -11.05 -8.87
C ASN A 181 13.56 -10.28 -8.10
N TYR A 182 13.24 -9.73 -6.91
CA TYR A 182 14.16 -8.89 -6.13
C TYR A 182 14.39 -9.41 -4.71
N PRO A 183 14.93 -10.63 -4.53
CA PRO A 183 15.14 -11.24 -3.21
C PRO A 183 16.19 -10.49 -2.36
N PHE A 184 17.01 -9.62 -2.98
CA PHE A 184 18.03 -8.80 -2.33
C PHE A 184 17.60 -7.33 -2.16
N ALA A 185 16.37 -6.96 -2.51
CA ALA A 185 15.84 -5.63 -2.23
C ALA A 185 15.88 -5.33 -0.70
N PRO A 186 15.87 -4.04 -0.31
CA PRO A 186 15.90 -3.66 1.10
C PRO A 186 14.87 -4.41 1.94
N GLU A 187 15.28 -4.93 3.10
CA GLU A 187 14.44 -5.78 3.95
C GLU A 187 13.09 -5.13 4.28
N ARG A 188 13.10 -3.82 4.59
CA ARG A 188 11.87 -3.05 4.86
C ARG A 188 10.84 -3.16 3.72
N MET A 189 11.30 -3.17 2.45
CA MET A 189 10.42 -3.26 1.28
C MET A 189 9.91 -4.68 1.10
N ARG A 190 10.79 -5.69 1.27
CA ARG A 190 10.40 -7.10 1.19
C ARG A 190 9.37 -7.47 2.26
N VAL A 191 9.60 -7.04 3.50
CA VAL A 191 8.66 -7.25 4.61
C VAL A 191 7.35 -6.52 4.34
N GLY A 192 7.41 -5.26 3.89
CA GLY A 192 6.22 -4.46 3.53
C GLY A 192 5.40 -5.11 2.41
N ALA A 193 6.07 -5.54 1.33
CA ALA A 193 5.41 -6.24 0.21
C ALA A 193 4.77 -7.55 0.65
N TRP A 194 5.48 -8.35 1.45
CA TRP A 194 4.95 -9.61 1.98
C TRP A 194 3.71 -9.38 2.86
N GLN A 195 3.78 -8.43 3.79
CA GLN A 195 2.66 -8.09 4.66
C GLN A 195 1.45 -7.62 3.86
N LYS A 196 1.66 -6.73 2.87
CA LYS A 196 0.59 -6.29 1.98
C LYS A 196 -0.02 -7.43 1.18
N LEU A 197 0.80 -8.32 0.64
CA LEU A 197 0.34 -9.51 -0.09
C LEU A 197 -0.50 -10.43 0.82
N GLN A 198 -0.08 -10.66 2.07
CA GLN A 198 -0.86 -11.43 3.03
C GLN A 198 -2.21 -10.75 3.35
N GLN A 199 -2.22 -9.44 3.59
CA GLN A 199 -3.44 -8.66 3.82
C GLN A 199 -4.41 -8.77 2.63
N LEU A 200 -3.89 -8.61 1.41
CA LEU A 200 -4.70 -8.72 0.19
C LEU A 200 -5.20 -10.14 -0.06
N ASN A 201 -4.43 -11.18 0.29
CA ASN A 201 -4.87 -12.57 0.16
C ASN A 201 -5.95 -12.95 1.17
N ALA A 202 -5.91 -12.37 2.37
CA ALA A 202 -6.92 -12.56 3.40
C ALA A 202 -8.14 -11.62 3.25
N LEU A 203 -8.14 -10.75 2.23
CA LEU A 203 -9.21 -9.79 2.01
C LEU A 203 -10.46 -10.50 1.47
N GLU A 204 -11.52 -10.46 2.25
CA GLU A 204 -12.85 -10.92 1.85
C GLU A 204 -13.76 -9.72 1.56
N GLU A 205 -14.53 -9.79 0.47
CA GLU A 205 -15.47 -8.72 0.12
C GLU A 205 -16.54 -8.57 1.21
N GLY A 206 -16.80 -7.34 1.63
CA GLY A 206 -17.74 -7.02 2.70
C GLY A 206 -17.20 -7.28 4.12
N SER A 207 -15.95 -7.68 4.27
CA SER A 207 -15.28 -7.70 5.56
C SER A 207 -15.01 -6.28 6.08
N ILE A 208 -14.78 -6.16 7.39
CA ILE A 208 -14.38 -4.87 8.00
C ILE A 208 -13.13 -4.29 7.33
N THR A 209 -12.19 -5.15 6.93
CA THR A 209 -10.97 -4.74 6.24
C THR A 209 -11.24 -4.20 4.83
N ASP A 210 -12.19 -4.80 4.07
CA ASP A 210 -12.61 -4.28 2.76
C ASP A 210 -13.29 -2.91 2.91
N ILE A 211 -14.19 -2.79 3.89
CA ILE A 211 -14.85 -1.53 4.20
C ILE A 211 -13.82 -0.46 4.57
N GLN A 212 -12.83 -0.78 5.41
CA GLN A 212 -11.76 0.13 5.78
C GLN A 212 -10.96 0.60 4.57
N GLN A 213 -10.55 -0.29 3.66
CA GLN A 213 -9.82 0.09 2.44
C GLN A 213 -10.62 1.07 1.57
N ARG A 214 -11.92 0.85 1.43
CA ARG A 214 -12.81 1.75 0.67
C ARG A 214 -13.00 3.10 1.37
N MET A 215 -13.06 3.11 2.71
CA MET A 215 -13.09 4.34 3.48
C MET A 215 -11.81 5.15 3.31
N ASP A 216 -10.64 4.49 3.39
CA ASP A 216 -9.34 5.14 3.17
C ASP A 216 -9.22 5.70 1.75
N PHE A 217 -9.69 4.96 0.75
CA PHE A 217 -9.79 5.44 -0.64
C PHE A 217 -10.67 6.70 -0.72
N SER A 218 -11.89 6.65 -0.18
CA SER A 218 -12.84 7.76 -0.23
C SER A 218 -12.32 8.99 0.52
N ARG A 219 -11.72 8.81 1.72
CA ARG A 219 -11.08 9.87 2.49
C ARG A 219 -10.01 10.59 1.66
N ARG A 220 -9.10 9.82 1.06
CA ARG A 220 -8.02 10.36 0.23
C ARG A 220 -8.57 11.14 -0.98
N LYS A 221 -9.56 10.59 -1.68
CA LYS A 221 -10.17 11.26 -2.85
C LYS A 221 -10.83 12.59 -2.46
N LEU A 222 -11.50 12.63 -1.30
CA LEU A 222 -12.08 13.87 -0.77
C LEU A 222 -11.01 14.89 -0.37
N GLN A 223 -9.89 14.45 0.21
CA GLN A 223 -8.74 15.32 0.51
C GLN A 223 -8.14 15.95 -0.75
N LEU A 224 -8.17 15.21 -1.86
CA LEU A 224 -7.74 15.69 -3.17
C LEU A 224 -8.85 16.47 -3.94
N GLU A 225 -9.96 16.82 -3.26
CA GLU A 225 -11.13 17.50 -3.83
C GLU A 225 -11.78 16.72 -5.00
N ASP A 226 -11.51 15.42 -5.11
CA ASP A 226 -12.10 14.55 -6.13
C ASP A 226 -13.41 13.93 -5.61
N THR A 227 -14.52 14.63 -5.88
CA THR A 227 -15.88 14.22 -5.52
C THR A 227 -16.64 13.56 -6.69
N GLY A 228 -15.92 13.08 -7.71
CA GLY A 228 -16.50 12.49 -8.91
C GLY A 228 -17.29 11.20 -8.66
N GLU A 229 -17.93 10.69 -9.72
CA GLU A 229 -18.78 9.47 -9.67
C GLU A 229 -18.07 8.26 -9.06
N GLY A 230 -16.76 8.09 -9.31
CA GLY A 230 -15.97 6.99 -8.74
C GLY A 230 -15.91 7.04 -7.22
N THR A 231 -15.74 8.24 -6.65
CA THR A 231 -15.72 8.44 -5.19
C THR A 231 -17.09 8.20 -4.59
N GLN A 232 -18.16 8.75 -5.20
CA GLN A 232 -19.54 8.58 -4.75
C GLN A 232 -19.95 7.10 -4.79
N SER A 233 -19.63 6.39 -5.87
CA SER A 233 -19.89 4.94 -5.99
C SER A 233 -19.22 4.13 -4.88
N GLN A 234 -17.98 4.46 -4.48
CA GLN A 234 -17.34 3.79 -3.34
C GLN A 234 -18.01 4.13 -2.01
N GLN A 235 -18.48 5.36 -1.82
CA GLN A 235 -19.23 5.75 -0.63
C GLN A 235 -20.57 5.01 -0.52
N ASP A 236 -21.31 4.89 -1.63
CA ASP A 236 -22.56 4.11 -1.68
C ASP A 236 -22.30 2.62 -1.35
N LYS A 237 -21.20 2.07 -1.89
CA LYS A 237 -20.81 0.69 -1.59
C LYS A 237 -20.44 0.51 -0.12
N ILE A 238 -19.74 1.46 0.50
CA ILE A 238 -19.45 1.45 1.95
C ILE A 238 -20.74 1.40 2.76
N VAL A 239 -21.71 2.25 2.44
CA VAL A 239 -22.99 2.32 3.15
C VAL A 239 -23.75 0.99 3.03
N ALA A 240 -23.79 0.41 1.82
CA ALA A 240 -24.42 -0.89 1.59
C ALA A 240 -23.76 -2.01 2.41
N LEU A 241 -22.41 -2.11 2.36
CA LEU A 241 -21.66 -3.14 3.08
C LEU A 241 -21.79 -3.01 4.60
N LEU A 242 -21.80 -1.79 5.13
CA LEU A 242 -22.08 -1.55 6.56
C LEU A 242 -23.49 -1.99 6.93
N GLY A 243 -24.48 -1.72 6.09
CA GLY A 243 -25.86 -2.19 6.29
C GLY A 243 -25.97 -3.71 6.37
N ASP A 244 -25.29 -4.41 5.46
CA ASP A 244 -25.24 -5.87 5.44
C ASP A 244 -24.53 -6.44 6.67
N LEU A 245 -23.46 -5.81 7.13
CA LEU A 245 -22.73 -6.21 8.32
C LEU A 245 -23.58 -6.05 9.58
N ILE A 246 -24.29 -4.94 9.70
CA ILE A 246 -25.22 -4.68 10.81
C ILE A 246 -26.32 -5.76 10.86
N LYS A 247 -26.93 -6.05 9.70
CA LYS A 247 -27.96 -7.07 9.59
C LYS A 247 -27.46 -8.46 10.02
N LYS A 248 -26.25 -8.85 9.58
CA LYS A 248 -25.64 -10.13 9.99
C LYS A 248 -25.43 -10.20 11.51
N VAL A 249 -24.99 -9.13 12.13
CA VAL A 249 -24.80 -9.08 13.59
C VAL A 249 -26.14 -9.18 14.32
N GLU A 250 -27.18 -8.50 13.85
CA GLU A 250 -28.53 -8.57 14.42
C GLU A 250 -29.15 -9.97 14.31
N GLU A 251 -28.96 -10.65 13.17
CA GLU A 251 -29.40 -12.02 12.97
C GLU A 251 -28.67 -12.99 13.92
N GLN A 252 -27.36 -12.81 14.15
CA GLN A 252 -26.59 -13.62 15.10
C GLN A 252 -27.04 -13.40 16.55
N GLU A 253 -27.32 -12.17 16.95
CA GLU A 253 -27.84 -11.86 18.29
C GLU A 253 -29.23 -12.46 18.53
N SER A 254 -30.09 -12.44 17.50
CA SER A 254 -31.45 -13.03 17.60
C SER A 254 -31.42 -14.55 17.72
N GLN A 255 -30.48 -15.22 17.04
CA GLN A 255 -30.28 -16.67 17.13
C GLN A 255 -29.66 -17.08 18.48
N GLY A 256 -28.75 -16.27 19.03
CA GLY A 256 -28.10 -16.51 20.33
C GLY A 256 -29.04 -16.38 21.50
N SER A 257 -30.08 -15.53 21.42
CA SER A 257 -31.06 -15.37 22.47
C SER A 257 -32.11 -16.51 22.53
N ASN A 258 -32.29 -17.25 21.46
CA ASN A 258 -33.26 -18.36 21.41
C ASN A 258 -32.72 -19.69 22.00
N THR A 259 -31.39 -19.81 22.20
CA THR A 259 -30.76 -21.00 22.77
C THR A 259 -30.75 -21.01 24.30
N ASN A 260 -31.05 -19.91 24.95
CA ASN A 260 -31.09 -19.84 26.41
C ASN A 260 -32.48 -20.08 27.05
N GLN A 261 -33.51 -20.39 26.26
CA GLN A 261 -34.89 -20.57 26.77
C GLN A 261 -35.37 -22.02 26.83
N SER A 262 -34.49 -23.01 26.63
CA SER A 262 -34.87 -24.43 26.64
C SER A 262 -34.05 -25.30 27.61
N SER A 263 -33.75 -24.79 28.82
CA SER A 263 -33.23 -25.63 29.89
C SER A 263 -33.81 -25.22 31.26
N GLU A 264 -35.15 -25.09 31.33
CA GLU A 264 -35.89 -25.28 32.58
C GLU A 264 -36.42 -26.71 32.60
N SER A 265 -35.62 -27.64 33.10
CA SER A 265 -36.11 -28.94 33.55
C SER A 265 -35.90 -29.03 35.06
N GLN A 266 -37.03 -28.95 35.71
CA GLN A 266 -37.39 -29.64 36.97
C GLN A 266 -36.27 -30.37 37.71
N SER A 267 -35.93 -29.88 38.90
CA SER A 267 -35.68 -30.77 40.05
C SER A 267 -36.21 -30.10 41.30
N GLN A 268 -37.30 -30.68 41.79
CA GLN A 268 -37.77 -30.54 43.18
C GLN A 268 -36.71 -31.06 44.13
N GLY A 269 -36.40 -30.29 45.19
CA GLY A 269 -35.58 -30.71 46.29
C GLY A 269 -35.70 -29.70 47.42
N GLU A 270 -36.55 -29.99 48.40
CA GLU A 270 -36.74 -29.27 49.67
C GLU A 270 -35.44 -29.20 50.46
N GLY A 271 -35.17 -28.05 51.10
CA GLY A 271 -34.08 -27.89 52.06
C GLY A 271 -33.98 -26.49 52.60
N GLN A 272 -34.53 -26.32 53.78
CA GLN A 272 -34.52 -25.12 54.66
C GLN A 272 -33.10 -24.68 55.04
N GLN A 273 -32.88 -23.39 55.20
CA GLN A 273 -32.28 -22.66 56.31
C GLN A 273 -31.38 -21.49 55.97
N GLN A 274 -31.82 -20.37 56.38
CA GLN A 274 -31.27 -19.24 57.14
C GLN A 274 -30.18 -18.31 56.54
N PRO A 275 -30.35 -17.00 56.80
CA PRO A 275 -29.47 -15.94 56.36
C PRO A 275 -28.33 -15.70 57.35
N SER A 276 -27.12 -15.45 56.85
CA SER A 276 -26.07 -14.81 57.64
C SER A 276 -25.37 -13.73 56.84
N ASP A 277 -25.50 -12.53 57.36
CA ASP A 277 -24.66 -11.37 57.06
C ASP A 277 -23.18 -11.66 57.30
N LYS A 278 -22.33 -11.35 56.31
CA LYS A 278 -21.06 -10.63 56.50
C LYS A 278 -20.35 -10.41 55.15
N PRO A 279 -19.76 -9.20 54.93
CA PRO A 279 -19.02 -8.92 53.73
C PRO A 279 -17.59 -9.48 53.83
N GLY A 280 -17.11 -10.17 52.80
CA GLY A 280 -15.77 -10.74 52.72
C GLY A 280 -15.11 -10.41 51.37
N GLU A 281 -13.93 -9.94 51.51
CA GLU A 281 -12.97 -9.39 50.56
C GLU A 281 -12.73 -10.18 49.28
N SER A 282 -12.37 -9.40 48.29
CA SER A 282 -11.80 -9.80 47.00
C SER A 282 -10.60 -10.74 47.12
N GLN A 283 -10.57 -11.82 46.37
CA GLN A 283 -9.32 -12.42 45.93
C GLN A 283 -9.35 -12.67 44.42
N THR A 284 -8.37 -12.03 43.77
CA THR A 284 -7.89 -12.23 42.40
C THR A 284 -7.38 -13.64 42.19
N GLY A 285 -7.66 -14.20 41.04
CA GLY A 285 -6.82 -15.32 40.54
C GLY A 285 -7.52 -16.24 39.55
N GLY A 286 -6.99 -16.33 38.36
CA GLY A 286 -7.10 -17.50 37.53
C GLY A 286 -7.71 -17.29 36.14
N GLY A 287 -6.84 -17.13 35.17
CA GLY A 287 -7.19 -16.96 33.76
C GLY A 287 -7.91 -18.15 33.14
N SER A 288 -8.76 -17.83 32.21
CA SER A 288 -9.17 -18.72 31.14
C SER A 288 -9.06 -17.97 29.82
N LYS A 289 -8.18 -18.48 28.98
CA LYS A 289 -7.94 -17.99 27.62
C LYS A 289 -9.13 -18.40 26.74
N ASN A 290 -9.93 -17.43 26.32
CA ASN A 290 -10.89 -17.61 25.27
C ASN A 290 -10.52 -16.67 24.10
N PRO A 291 -10.10 -17.18 22.94
CA PRO A 291 -9.51 -16.34 21.87
C PRO A 291 -10.53 -15.55 21.03
N ASN A 292 -11.83 -15.61 21.33
CA ASN A 292 -12.90 -14.92 20.58
C ASN A 292 -13.74 -13.95 21.41
N GLY A 293 -13.21 -13.45 22.53
CA GLY A 293 -13.90 -12.44 23.32
C GLY A 293 -13.70 -11.04 22.74
N ILE A 294 -14.67 -10.52 22.00
CA ILE A 294 -14.84 -9.09 21.81
C ILE A 294 -15.01 -8.48 23.20
N ALA A 295 -13.98 -7.75 23.65
CA ALA A 295 -14.04 -7.06 24.93
C ALA A 295 -15.26 -6.13 24.95
N LYS A 296 -16.25 -6.41 25.80
CA LYS A 296 -17.32 -5.46 26.15
C LYS A 296 -16.64 -4.27 26.82
N ARG A 297 -16.27 -3.25 26.06
CA ARG A 297 -16.01 -1.93 26.61
C ARG A 297 -17.36 -1.37 27.01
N SER A 298 -17.61 -1.27 28.31
CA SER A 298 -18.68 -0.46 28.84
C SER A 298 -18.47 0.97 28.39
N PHE A 299 -19.27 1.44 27.43
CA PHE A 299 -19.29 2.84 27.07
C PHE A 299 -19.94 3.60 28.24
N ASP A 300 -19.11 4.38 28.92
CA ASP A 300 -19.54 5.31 29.95
C ASP A 300 -20.57 6.28 29.35
N ASN A 301 -21.68 6.49 30.07
CA ASN A 301 -22.73 7.44 29.68
C ASN A 301 -22.21 8.87 29.90
N GLY A 302 -21.28 9.31 29.02
CA GLY A 302 -20.89 10.70 28.97
C GLY A 302 -22.06 11.63 28.61
N PRO A 303 -21.96 12.92 28.92
CA PRO A 303 -23.05 13.90 28.72
C PRO A 303 -23.49 13.90 27.25
N ALA A 304 -24.80 14.20 27.07
CA ALA A 304 -25.49 14.21 25.78
C ALA A 304 -24.58 14.76 24.64
N SER A 305 -24.49 13.99 23.56
CA SER A 305 -23.49 14.19 22.52
C SER A 305 -23.42 15.67 22.08
N GLU A 306 -22.23 16.20 21.89
CA GLU A 306 -22.00 17.58 21.39
C GLU A 306 -22.72 17.88 20.06
N TRP A 307 -23.21 16.84 19.38
CA TRP A 307 -24.04 16.92 18.18
C TRP A 307 -25.34 17.68 18.39
N SER A 308 -25.90 17.64 19.59
CA SER A 308 -27.12 18.40 19.91
C SER A 308 -26.87 19.92 19.92
N ARG A 309 -25.62 20.37 19.91
CA ARG A 309 -25.23 21.78 19.93
C ARG A 309 -24.92 22.35 18.55
N LEU A 310 -24.81 21.51 17.48
CA LEU A 310 -24.59 21.98 16.11
C LEU A 310 -25.93 22.31 15.45
N ARG A 311 -26.34 23.58 15.56
CA ARG A 311 -27.67 24.08 15.23
C ARG A 311 -28.13 23.90 13.78
N ASP A 312 -27.25 23.73 12.79
CA ASP A 312 -27.62 23.83 11.38
C ASP A 312 -27.59 22.49 10.59
N ARG A 313 -26.95 21.46 11.10
CA ARG A 313 -26.84 20.15 10.40
C ARG A 313 -27.84 19.08 10.86
N SER A 314 -28.57 19.30 11.95
CA SER A 314 -29.66 18.39 12.36
C SER A 314 -30.87 18.41 11.40
N ARG A 315 -30.83 19.28 10.39
CA ARG A 315 -31.86 19.41 9.36
C ARG A 315 -31.43 18.86 7.99
N ASP A 316 -30.27 18.22 7.91
CA ASP A 316 -29.87 17.54 6.69
C ASP A 316 -30.81 16.33 6.46
N PRO A 317 -31.57 16.30 5.34
CA PRO A 317 -32.49 15.21 5.03
C PRO A 317 -31.81 13.85 4.99
N ALA A 318 -30.53 13.80 4.56
CA ALA A 318 -29.74 12.57 4.55
C ALA A 318 -29.48 12.05 5.96
N PHE A 319 -29.21 12.94 6.91
CA PHE A 319 -28.98 12.57 8.31
C PHE A 319 -30.24 12.09 9.02
N SER A 320 -31.37 12.71 8.71
CA SER A 320 -32.69 12.28 9.22
C SER A 320 -33.08 10.91 8.69
N ALA A 321 -32.82 10.63 7.41
CA ALA A 321 -33.08 9.33 6.79
C ALA A 321 -32.19 8.21 7.36
N ILE A 322 -30.95 8.52 7.68
CA ILE A 322 -30.03 7.56 8.36
C ILE A 322 -30.49 7.27 9.79
N LYS A 323 -30.90 8.31 10.52
CA LYS A 323 -31.36 8.18 11.90
C LYS A 323 -32.65 7.37 12.02
N GLU A 324 -33.52 7.44 11.02
CA GLU A 324 -34.78 6.71 10.95
C GLU A 324 -34.58 5.25 10.51
N LYS A 325 -33.52 4.97 9.75
CA LYS A 325 -33.25 3.66 9.14
C LYS A 325 -32.42 2.71 10.04
N TYR A 326 -31.71 3.24 11.04
CA TYR A 326 -30.79 2.41 11.86
C TYR A 326 -31.14 2.46 13.36
N PRO A 327 -31.00 1.33 14.08
CA PRO A 327 -31.23 1.25 15.54
C PRO A 327 -30.34 2.22 16.32
N ALA A 328 -30.85 2.75 17.43
CA ALA A 328 -30.20 3.78 18.25
C ALA A 328 -28.76 3.42 18.70
N ARG A 329 -28.45 2.13 18.85
CA ARG A 329 -27.13 1.62 19.24
C ARG A 329 -26.06 1.86 18.18
N TYR A 330 -26.42 1.96 16.89
CA TYR A 330 -25.49 2.20 15.79
C TYR A 330 -25.38 3.68 15.42
N GLN A 331 -26.32 4.52 15.89
CA GLN A 331 -26.31 5.96 15.64
C GLN A 331 -25.01 6.63 16.10
N LYS A 332 -24.44 6.20 17.24
CA LYS A 332 -23.14 6.70 17.73
C LYS A 332 -21.97 6.36 16.80
N LEU A 333 -21.98 5.20 16.17
CA LEU A 333 -20.91 4.75 15.27
C LEU A 333 -20.96 5.52 13.95
N ILE A 334 -22.16 5.75 13.45
CA ILE A 334 -22.45 6.59 12.28
C ILE A 334 -22.09 8.05 12.57
N GLU A 335 -22.41 8.55 13.74
CA GLU A 335 -22.02 9.88 14.23
C GLU A 335 -20.51 10.06 14.30
N GLN A 336 -19.76 9.06 14.81
CA GLN A 336 -18.29 9.08 14.83
C GLN A 336 -17.69 9.05 13.44
N TYR A 337 -18.27 8.29 12.53
CA TYR A 337 -17.87 8.25 11.14
C TYR A 337 -17.97 9.65 10.49
N TYR A 338 -19.14 10.30 10.59
CA TYR A 338 -19.32 11.65 10.05
C TYR A 338 -18.47 12.72 10.76
N LYS A 339 -18.21 12.58 12.07
CA LYS A 339 -17.27 13.47 12.80
C LYS A 339 -15.84 13.37 12.29
N SER A 340 -15.40 12.18 11.85
CA SER A 340 -14.04 12.02 11.30
C SER A 340 -13.82 12.80 10.00
N PHE A 341 -14.87 13.05 9.25
CA PHE A 341 -14.81 13.89 8.04
C PHE A 341 -14.82 15.40 8.32
N GLN A 342 -15.34 15.80 9.50
CA GLN A 342 -15.48 17.21 9.85
C GLN A 342 -14.24 17.80 10.51
N ASN A 343 -13.45 16.96 11.19
CA ASN A 343 -12.23 17.40 11.88
C ASN A 343 -11.01 17.52 10.94
N GLY A 344 -11.18 17.29 9.63
CA GLY A 344 -10.16 17.49 8.60
C GLY A 344 -10.06 18.92 8.07
N ASP A 345 -11.07 19.77 8.35
CA ASP A 345 -11.14 21.13 7.79
C ASP A 345 -10.49 22.22 8.68
N ASP A 346 -9.94 21.87 9.83
CA ASP A 346 -9.30 22.82 10.77
C ASP A 346 -7.80 22.60 10.95
N LYS A 347 -7.07 22.38 9.83
CA LYS A 347 -5.60 22.50 9.86
C LYS A 347 -5.06 23.19 8.62
#